data_fda4ba472a87c7ba110e592bb44bd143
#
_entry.id   fda4ba472a87c7ba110e592bb44bd143
#
_cell.length_a   1.000
_cell.length_b   1.000
_cell.length_c   1.000
_cell.angle_alpha   90.00
_cell.angle_beta   90.00
_cell.angle_gamma   90.00
#
_symmetry.space_group_name_H-M   'P 1'
#
loop_
_entity.id
_entity.type
_entity.pdbx_description
1 polymer ?
#
loop_
_entity_poly.entity_id
_entity_poly.type
_entity_poly.pdbx_seq_one_letter_code
_entity_poly.pdbx_strand_id
1 'polypeptide(L)'
;MHTELLLDAYHEQLPLYEKLKSIVVEQIYTCLHENHIRIAGLESRIKEEKSLANKLELKGYKYHSINDVTDIVGIRVITFFSDEVDIISALVEQMFDIDWENSVDKRKSLEIDRFGYMSLHYICRLPGTICKEADVLELCQIRFELQMRSVLQHMWANMYHDMGYKSDVEIPVEYQRNMNRLAGMLELADEQFSRIRREINDYRRNVQSLVATGNFDEVPLNGDTFRSYLDLKPYQRLMEKIAAINQAEIYEDSLIPYYNVLLHMGMKTVGDIERLRNKYSDGAYQLALLQLAGTGLDIVAYSVALQNICIVAILKQGFGEAGLIRLFAALYGESAYNAQRAERVFEQARKINLV
;
A
#
# COMPACT_ATOMS: atom_id res chain seq x y z
N MET A 1 6.69 -51.80 2.42
CA MET A 1 7.43 -51.90 3.69
C MET A 1 8.18 -50.62 4.05
N HIS A 2 9.16 -50.11 3.26
CA HIS A 2 9.84 -48.82 3.58
C HIS A 2 8.93 -47.58 3.48
N THR A 3 8.14 -47.49 2.43
CA THR A 3 7.17 -46.38 2.23
C THR A 3 6.10 -46.38 3.31
N GLU A 4 5.60 -47.51 3.71
CA GLU A 4 4.59 -47.66 4.77
C GLU A 4 5.15 -47.20 6.12
N LEU A 5 6.37 -47.57 6.49
CA LEU A 5 7.01 -47.08 7.71
C LEU A 5 7.17 -45.56 7.73
N LEU A 6 7.44 -44.92 6.57
CA LEU A 6 7.52 -43.46 6.48
C LEU A 6 6.15 -42.82 6.58
N LEU A 7 5.09 -43.45 6.06
CA LEU A 7 3.71 -42.98 6.19
C LEU A 7 3.20 -43.13 7.63
N ASP A 8 3.53 -44.21 8.30
CA ASP A 8 3.19 -44.40 9.72
C ASP A 8 3.86 -43.30 10.58
N ALA A 9 5.15 -43.02 10.35
CA ALA A 9 5.85 -41.93 11.02
C ALA A 9 5.28 -40.56 10.70
N TYR A 10 4.79 -40.34 9.46
CA TYR A 10 4.08 -39.13 9.09
C TYR A 10 2.81 -38.94 9.91
N HIS A 11 1.99 -40.00 10.08
CA HIS A 11 0.76 -39.96 10.87
C HIS A 11 1.03 -39.67 12.35
N GLU A 12 2.05 -40.27 12.92
CA GLU A 12 2.47 -40.03 14.30
C GLU A 12 2.89 -38.57 14.54
N GLN A 13 3.53 -37.94 13.54
CA GLN A 13 4.01 -36.56 13.65
C GLN A 13 3.00 -35.48 13.18
N LEU A 14 1.81 -35.84 12.69
CA LEU A 14 0.81 -34.87 12.26
C LEU A 14 0.51 -33.77 13.28
N PRO A 15 0.34 -34.05 14.58
CA PRO A 15 0.11 -32.99 15.58
C PRO A 15 1.28 -32.02 15.69
N LEU A 16 2.52 -32.48 15.51
CA LEU A 16 3.72 -31.64 15.53
C LEU A 16 3.77 -30.75 14.29
N TYR A 17 3.43 -31.28 13.11
CA TYR A 17 3.35 -30.48 11.88
C TYR A 17 2.30 -29.38 11.95
N GLU A 18 1.10 -29.65 12.54
CA GLU A 18 0.08 -28.63 12.75
C GLU A 18 0.54 -27.53 13.72
N LYS A 19 1.19 -27.92 14.82
CA LYS A 19 1.76 -26.98 15.80
C LYS A 19 2.85 -26.11 15.16
N LEU A 20 3.79 -26.72 14.43
CA LEU A 20 4.85 -26.01 13.70
C LEU A 20 4.28 -25.02 12.71
N LYS A 21 3.31 -25.45 11.87
CA LYS A 21 2.63 -24.61 10.89
C LYS A 21 2.02 -23.36 11.56
N SER A 22 1.32 -23.54 12.68
CA SER A 22 0.68 -22.44 13.40
C SER A 22 1.70 -21.44 13.94
N ILE A 23 2.79 -21.92 14.57
CA ILE A 23 3.85 -21.07 15.10
C ILE A 23 4.52 -20.27 13.98
N VAL A 24 4.87 -20.91 12.87
CA VAL A 24 5.54 -20.24 11.73
C VAL A 24 4.64 -19.19 11.11
N VAL A 25 3.35 -19.48 10.91
CA VAL A 25 2.37 -18.53 10.36
C VAL A 25 2.25 -17.31 11.27
N GLU A 26 2.12 -17.51 12.59
CA GLU A 26 2.01 -16.43 13.56
C GLU A 26 3.26 -15.54 13.58
N GLN A 27 4.44 -16.14 13.57
CA GLN A 27 5.71 -15.39 13.52
C GLN A 27 5.85 -14.55 12.27
N ILE A 28 5.50 -15.12 11.09
CA ILE A 28 5.54 -14.38 9.83
C ILE A 28 4.54 -13.20 9.88
N TYR A 29 3.30 -13.43 10.35
CA TYR A 29 2.31 -12.36 10.48
C TYR A 29 2.77 -11.23 11.40
N THR A 30 3.31 -11.57 12.56
CA THR A 30 3.83 -10.61 13.52
C THR A 30 4.96 -9.79 12.91
N CYS A 31 5.93 -10.45 12.29
CA CYS A 31 7.07 -9.77 11.65
C CYS A 31 6.62 -8.82 10.53
N LEU A 32 5.69 -9.25 9.66
CA LEU A 32 5.18 -8.41 8.59
C LEU A 32 4.41 -7.20 9.12
N HIS A 33 3.63 -7.41 10.20
CA HIS A 33 2.88 -6.32 10.85
C HIS A 33 3.80 -5.29 11.49
N GLU A 34 4.81 -5.72 12.24
CA GLU A 34 5.80 -4.85 12.89
C GLU A 34 6.61 -4.03 11.88
N ASN A 35 6.91 -4.60 10.72
CA ASN A 35 7.63 -3.94 9.65
C ASN A 35 6.71 -3.17 8.68
N HIS A 36 5.41 -3.09 8.95
CA HIS A 36 4.41 -2.42 8.11
C HIS A 36 4.37 -2.92 6.65
N ILE A 37 4.69 -4.22 6.44
CA ILE A 37 4.72 -4.85 5.12
C ILE A 37 3.34 -5.46 4.83
N ARG A 38 2.74 -5.04 3.73
CA ARG A 38 1.48 -5.60 3.22
C ARG A 38 1.79 -6.69 2.21
N ILE A 39 1.12 -7.82 2.33
CA ILE A 39 1.21 -8.94 1.40
C ILE A 39 -0.15 -9.20 0.74
N ALA A 40 -0.14 -9.86 -0.42
CA ALA A 40 -1.36 -10.28 -1.11
C ALA A 40 -2.00 -11.51 -0.44
N GLY A 41 -1.18 -12.39 0.14
CA GLY A 41 -1.66 -13.56 0.86
C GLY A 41 -0.58 -14.31 1.61
N LEU A 42 -0.99 -15.06 2.63
CA LEU A 42 -0.19 -16.04 3.35
C LEU A 42 -0.96 -17.35 3.37
N GLU A 43 -0.43 -18.36 2.67
CA GLU A 43 -1.01 -19.69 2.60
C GLU A 43 -0.14 -20.66 3.39
N SER A 44 -0.78 -21.64 4.04
CA SER A 44 -0.05 -22.71 4.74
C SER A 44 -0.75 -24.02 4.52
N ARG A 45 0.03 -25.09 4.41
CA ARG A 45 -0.52 -26.45 4.24
C ARG A 45 0.39 -27.47 4.88
N ILE A 46 -0.21 -28.60 5.24
CA ILE A 46 0.48 -29.86 5.41
C ILE A 46 0.28 -30.67 4.14
N LYS A 47 1.32 -31.32 3.67
CA LYS A 47 1.29 -32.14 2.45
C LYS A 47 0.33 -33.29 2.63
N GLU A 48 -0.63 -33.43 1.75
CA GLU A 48 -1.60 -34.53 1.80
C GLU A 48 -0.89 -35.89 1.67
N GLU A 49 -1.38 -36.89 2.41
CA GLU A 49 -0.86 -38.24 2.42
C GLU A 49 -0.69 -38.83 1.02
N LYS A 50 -1.72 -38.68 0.16
CA LYS A 50 -1.65 -39.16 -1.24
C LYS A 50 -0.49 -38.53 -2.02
N SER A 51 -0.25 -37.24 -1.83
CA SER A 51 0.84 -36.52 -2.48
C SER A 51 2.21 -36.91 -1.90
N LEU A 52 2.26 -37.25 -0.61
CA LEU A 52 3.46 -37.77 0.05
C LEU A 52 3.74 -39.18 -0.44
N ALA A 53 2.75 -40.06 -0.47
CA ALA A 53 2.88 -41.43 -0.96
C ALA A 53 3.45 -41.48 -2.39
N ASN A 54 2.87 -40.70 -3.30
CA ASN A 54 3.37 -40.59 -4.69
C ASN A 54 4.84 -40.10 -4.73
N LYS A 55 5.20 -39.13 -3.86
CA LYS A 55 6.58 -38.66 -3.78
C LYS A 55 7.55 -39.74 -3.25
N LEU A 56 7.11 -40.51 -2.26
CA LEU A 56 7.89 -41.60 -1.69
C LEU A 56 8.04 -42.77 -2.67
N GLU A 57 7.04 -43.08 -3.47
CA GLU A 57 7.14 -44.09 -4.53
C GLU A 57 8.16 -43.70 -5.59
N LEU A 58 8.15 -42.44 -6.04
CA LEU A 58 9.05 -41.96 -7.08
C LEU A 58 10.48 -41.71 -6.61
N LYS A 59 10.67 -41.27 -5.34
CA LYS A 59 11.94 -40.77 -4.83
C LYS A 59 12.29 -41.31 -3.45
N GLY A 60 11.58 -42.32 -2.95
CA GLY A 60 11.71 -42.84 -1.58
C GLY A 60 13.10 -43.37 -1.24
N TYR A 61 13.89 -43.78 -2.27
CA TYR A 61 15.26 -44.20 -2.10
C TYR A 61 16.18 -43.10 -1.54
N LYS A 62 15.76 -41.83 -1.57
CA LYS A 62 16.52 -40.68 -1.04
C LYS A 62 16.25 -40.41 0.44
N TYR A 63 15.17 -40.94 1.00
CA TYR A 63 14.71 -40.62 2.34
C TYR A 63 14.94 -41.77 3.28
N HIS A 64 15.71 -41.56 4.35
CA HIS A 64 15.97 -42.56 5.39
C HIS A 64 14.97 -42.42 6.55
N SER A 65 14.49 -41.20 6.77
CA SER A 65 13.47 -40.89 7.76
C SER A 65 12.45 -39.91 7.18
N ILE A 66 11.28 -39.79 7.83
CA ILE A 66 10.25 -38.80 7.41
C ILE A 66 10.78 -37.37 7.52
N ASN A 67 11.71 -37.08 8.43
CA ASN A 67 12.33 -35.77 8.59
C ASN A 67 13.24 -35.37 7.42
N ASP A 68 13.59 -36.30 6.52
CA ASP A 68 14.32 -35.96 5.30
C ASP A 68 13.44 -35.30 4.25
N VAL A 69 12.11 -35.45 4.37
CA VAL A 69 11.13 -34.81 3.49
C VAL A 69 10.90 -33.37 3.94
N THR A 70 11.49 -32.40 3.23
CA THR A 70 11.56 -31.00 3.66
C THR A 70 10.30 -30.17 3.39
N ASP A 71 9.33 -30.69 2.63
CA ASP A 71 8.14 -30.00 2.15
C ASP A 71 6.82 -30.57 2.71
N ILE A 72 6.87 -31.22 3.88
CA ILE A 72 5.67 -31.70 4.58
C ILE A 72 4.88 -30.48 5.09
N VAL A 73 5.52 -29.56 5.79
CA VAL A 73 4.93 -28.28 6.15
C VAL A 73 5.36 -27.26 5.10
N GLY A 74 4.39 -26.71 4.40
CA GLY A 74 4.61 -25.71 3.36
C GLY A 74 3.93 -24.40 3.71
N ILE A 75 4.69 -23.31 3.69
CA ILE A 75 4.20 -21.94 3.87
C ILE A 75 4.47 -21.19 2.59
N ARG A 76 3.54 -20.31 2.20
CA ARG A 76 3.69 -19.50 0.99
C ARG A 76 3.34 -18.06 1.29
N VAL A 77 4.30 -17.17 1.09
CA VAL A 77 4.11 -15.71 1.16
C VAL A 77 3.93 -15.18 -0.25
N ILE A 78 2.81 -14.51 -0.49
CA ILE A 78 2.46 -13.93 -1.78
C ILE A 78 2.54 -12.42 -1.63
N THR A 79 3.50 -11.80 -2.32
CA THR A 79 3.71 -10.35 -2.32
C THR A 79 2.90 -9.68 -3.44
N PHE A 80 2.64 -8.38 -3.34
CA PHE A 80 2.04 -7.64 -4.45
C PHE A 80 3.04 -7.44 -5.59
N PHE A 81 4.32 -7.22 -5.27
CA PHE A 81 5.37 -6.89 -6.23
C PHE A 81 6.57 -7.84 -6.09
N SER A 82 7.28 -8.06 -7.19
CA SER A 82 8.41 -9.00 -7.22
C SER A 82 9.60 -8.55 -6.38
N ASP A 83 9.86 -7.24 -6.27
CA ASP A 83 10.95 -6.70 -5.45
C ASP A 83 10.69 -6.79 -3.93
N GLU A 84 9.45 -7.01 -3.51
CA GLU A 84 9.12 -7.26 -2.10
C GLU A 84 9.57 -8.65 -1.62
N VAL A 85 9.75 -9.59 -2.56
CA VAL A 85 10.27 -10.93 -2.23
C VAL A 85 11.65 -10.83 -1.60
N ASP A 86 12.52 -9.96 -2.08
CA ASP A 86 13.86 -9.78 -1.52
C ASP A 86 13.83 -9.12 -0.13
N ILE A 87 12.89 -8.19 0.09
CA ILE A 87 12.70 -7.58 1.42
C ILE A 87 12.23 -8.63 2.43
N ILE A 88 11.23 -9.44 2.05
CA ILE A 88 10.69 -10.48 2.93
C ILE A 88 11.71 -11.59 3.15
N SER A 89 12.49 -11.98 2.13
CA SER A 89 13.53 -13.01 2.29
C SER A 89 14.58 -12.59 3.32
N ALA A 90 14.99 -11.32 3.33
CA ALA A 90 15.94 -10.80 4.31
C ALA A 90 15.38 -10.83 5.75
N LEU A 91 14.08 -10.64 5.93
CA LEU A 91 13.42 -10.80 7.24
C LEU A 91 13.34 -12.28 7.65
N VAL A 92 13.00 -13.16 6.72
CA VAL A 92 12.93 -14.62 6.94
C VAL A 92 14.29 -15.18 7.37
N GLU A 93 15.38 -14.69 6.77
CA GLU A 93 16.76 -15.07 7.12
C GLU A 93 17.15 -14.66 8.56
N GLN A 94 16.49 -13.62 9.10
CA GLN A 94 16.68 -13.21 10.50
C GLN A 94 15.79 -14.00 11.48
N MET A 95 14.67 -14.52 11.00
CA MET A 95 13.66 -15.20 11.82
C MET A 95 13.94 -16.70 11.97
N PHE A 96 14.48 -17.34 10.94
CA PHE A 96 14.59 -18.80 10.85
C PHE A 96 16.00 -19.23 10.47
N ASP A 97 16.37 -20.44 10.90
CA ASP A 97 17.59 -21.08 10.46
C ASP A 97 17.40 -21.67 9.06
N ILE A 98 18.13 -21.15 8.07
CA ILE A 98 17.99 -21.54 6.66
C ILE A 98 18.90 -22.71 6.33
N ASP A 99 18.35 -23.78 5.79
CA ASP A 99 19.07 -24.89 5.18
C ASP A 99 19.45 -24.53 3.73
N TRP A 100 20.58 -23.87 3.56
CA TRP A 100 21.04 -23.35 2.26
C TRP A 100 21.28 -24.44 1.21
N GLU A 101 21.64 -25.66 1.64
CA GLU A 101 21.90 -26.78 0.71
C GLU A 101 20.63 -27.27 0.01
N ASN A 102 19.48 -27.17 0.71
CA ASN A 102 18.19 -27.57 0.20
C ASN A 102 17.30 -26.40 -0.27
N SER A 103 17.78 -25.17 -0.11
CA SER A 103 17.10 -23.95 -0.54
C SER A 103 17.44 -23.59 -1.98
N VAL A 104 16.48 -23.08 -2.75
CA VAL A 104 16.66 -22.76 -4.18
C VAL A 104 16.04 -21.43 -4.52
N ASP A 105 16.82 -20.53 -5.09
CA ASP A 105 16.30 -19.33 -5.75
C ASP A 105 16.07 -19.63 -7.26
N LYS A 106 14.85 -20.01 -7.60
CA LYS A 106 14.49 -20.33 -8.98
C LYS A 106 14.50 -19.11 -9.90
N ARG A 107 14.52 -17.89 -9.36
CA ARG A 107 14.63 -16.65 -10.13
C ARG A 107 16.02 -16.51 -10.77
N LYS A 108 17.05 -17.07 -10.08
CA LYS A 108 18.46 -17.05 -10.53
C LYS A 108 18.88 -18.31 -11.29
N SER A 109 18.09 -19.37 -11.22
CA SER A 109 18.45 -20.68 -11.78
C SER A 109 17.96 -20.89 -13.22
N LEU A 110 17.17 -19.95 -13.78
CA LEU A 110 16.71 -20.03 -15.17
C LEU A 110 17.88 -19.70 -16.11
N GLU A 111 18.07 -20.54 -17.13
CA GLU A 111 18.92 -20.20 -18.28
C GLU A 111 18.36 -18.98 -19.00
N ILE A 112 19.22 -18.14 -19.57
CA ILE A 112 18.87 -16.84 -20.17
C ILE A 112 17.76 -16.96 -21.24
N ASP A 113 17.61 -18.11 -21.86
CA ASP A 113 16.64 -18.41 -22.92
C ASP A 113 15.36 -19.12 -22.43
N ARG A 114 15.23 -19.35 -21.11
CA ARG A 114 14.08 -20.03 -20.51
C ARG A 114 13.24 -19.08 -19.69
N PHE A 115 11.99 -18.94 -20.10
CA PHE A 115 10.92 -18.34 -19.30
C PHE A 115 10.21 -19.43 -18.51
N GLY A 116 9.98 -19.20 -17.23
CA GLY A 116 9.35 -20.21 -16.41
C GLY A 116 8.92 -19.70 -15.03
N TYR A 117 8.54 -20.65 -14.20
CA TYR A 117 8.13 -20.41 -12.85
C TYR A 117 9.26 -19.83 -12.00
N MET A 118 9.08 -18.62 -11.54
CA MET A 118 10.02 -17.93 -10.66
C MET A 118 9.48 -17.88 -9.24
N SER A 119 10.23 -18.41 -8.29
CA SER A 119 9.92 -18.30 -6.85
C SER A 119 11.19 -18.57 -6.05
N LEU A 120 11.26 -17.97 -4.88
CA LEU A 120 12.29 -18.25 -3.89
C LEU A 120 11.77 -19.30 -2.92
N HIS A 121 12.50 -20.40 -2.78
CA HIS A 121 12.17 -21.51 -1.88
C HIS A 121 13.26 -21.62 -0.83
N TYR A 122 12.92 -21.37 0.41
CA TYR A 122 13.78 -21.63 1.55
C TYR A 122 13.30 -22.86 2.30
N ILE A 123 14.24 -23.72 2.66
CA ILE A 123 14.03 -24.79 3.64
C ILE A 123 14.50 -24.27 4.98
N CYS A 124 13.61 -24.21 5.95
CA CYS A 124 13.81 -23.54 7.22
C CYS A 124 13.64 -24.48 8.40
N ARG A 125 14.20 -24.06 9.54
CA ARG A 125 13.90 -24.60 10.88
C ARG A 125 13.61 -23.44 11.83
N LEU A 126 12.93 -23.73 12.94
CA LEU A 126 12.80 -22.78 14.03
C LEU A 126 14.19 -22.50 14.63
N PRO A 127 14.50 -21.22 14.94
CA PRO A 127 15.83 -20.87 15.47
C PRO A 127 16.04 -21.42 16.88
N GLY A 128 17.28 -21.74 17.21
CA GLY A 128 17.67 -22.30 18.50
C GLY A 128 17.30 -21.44 19.71
N THR A 129 17.00 -20.17 19.51
CA THR A 129 16.51 -19.25 20.55
C THR A 129 15.12 -19.60 21.06
N ILE A 130 14.24 -20.09 20.18
CA ILE A 130 12.87 -20.54 20.51
C ILE A 130 12.89 -21.96 21.06
N CYS A 131 13.86 -22.77 20.68
CA CYS A 131 13.99 -24.17 21.03
C CYS A 131 14.43 -24.46 22.49
N LYS A 132 14.41 -23.43 23.34
CA LYS A 132 14.78 -23.60 24.78
C LYS A 132 13.61 -24.09 25.62
N GLU A 133 12.40 -23.99 25.16
CA GLU A 133 11.22 -24.51 25.84
C GLU A 133 11.04 -25.99 25.51
N ALA A 134 10.87 -26.82 26.55
CA ALA A 134 10.77 -28.28 26.41
C ALA A 134 9.69 -28.73 25.41
N ASP A 135 8.58 -28.00 25.37
CA ASP A 135 7.43 -28.29 24.50
C ASP A 135 7.68 -27.98 23.01
N VAL A 136 8.80 -27.32 22.68
CA VAL A 136 9.12 -26.88 21.31
C VAL A 136 10.36 -27.61 20.76
N LEU A 137 11.09 -28.30 21.60
CA LEU A 137 12.37 -28.92 21.23
C LEU A 137 12.23 -29.89 20.04
N GLU A 138 11.16 -30.70 20.02
CA GLU A 138 10.88 -31.62 18.92
C GLU A 138 10.59 -30.90 17.60
N LEU A 139 9.90 -29.74 17.66
CA LEU A 139 9.55 -28.94 16.49
C LEU A 139 10.80 -28.37 15.78
N CYS A 140 11.88 -28.12 16.53
CA CYS A 140 13.11 -27.54 16.00
C CYS A 140 13.91 -28.52 15.12
N GLN A 141 13.58 -29.81 15.19
CA GLN A 141 14.16 -30.82 14.30
C GLN A 141 13.43 -30.90 12.96
N ILE A 142 12.20 -30.39 12.90
CA ILE A 142 11.36 -30.47 11.71
C ILE A 142 11.71 -29.33 10.77
N ARG A 143 11.92 -29.68 9.49
CA ARG A 143 12.10 -28.69 8.40
C ARG A 143 10.75 -28.34 7.80
N PHE A 144 10.64 -27.09 7.34
CA PHE A 144 9.49 -26.63 6.57
C PHE A 144 9.94 -25.85 5.34
N GLU A 145 9.14 -25.91 4.29
CA GLU A 145 9.38 -25.15 3.07
C GLU A 145 8.67 -23.81 3.15
N LEU A 146 9.40 -22.72 2.94
CA LEU A 146 8.85 -21.37 2.77
C LEU A 146 9.05 -20.90 1.34
N GLN A 147 7.95 -20.71 0.62
CA GLN A 147 7.93 -20.21 -0.75
C GLN A 147 7.55 -18.73 -0.75
N MET A 148 8.34 -17.90 -1.42
CA MET A 148 8.09 -16.47 -1.58
C MET A 148 7.98 -16.14 -3.07
N ARG A 149 6.93 -15.43 -3.45
CA ARG A 149 6.67 -15.07 -4.86
C ARG A 149 5.67 -13.90 -4.96
N SER A 150 5.67 -13.19 -6.09
CA SER A 150 4.67 -12.18 -6.39
C SER A 150 3.30 -12.80 -6.72
N VAL A 151 2.26 -11.98 -6.70
CA VAL A 151 0.89 -12.39 -7.09
C VAL A 151 0.85 -12.89 -8.54
N LEU A 152 1.61 -12.29 -9.47
CA LEU A 152 1.65 -12.73 -10.86
C LEU A 152 2.36 -14.08 -11.00
N GLN A 153 3.47 -14.27 -10.29
CA GLN A 153 4.16 -15.57 -10.21
C GLN A 153 3.27 -16.65 -9.57
N HIS A 154 2.47 -16.27 -8.56
CA HIS A 154 1.53 -17.19 -7.92
C HIS A 154 0.41 -17.60 -8.87
N MET A 155 -0.21 -16.66 -9.57
CA MET A 155 -1.25 -16.96 -10.56
C MET A 155 -0.73 -17.86 -11.69
N TRP A 156 0.45 -17.54 -12.22
CA TRP A 156 1.08 -18.37 -13.25
C TRP A 156 1.26 -19.80 -12.79
N ALA A 157 1.83 -20.00 -11.61
CA ALA A 157 2.08 -21.32 -11.05
C ALA A 157 0.80 -22.14 -10.89
N ASN A 158 -0.29 -21.51 -10.41
CA ASN A 158 -1.57 -22.18 -10.23
C ASN A 158 -2.20 -22.56 -11.56
N MET A 159 -2.20 -21.66 -12.57
CA MET A 159 -2.71 -21.96 -13.90
C MET A 159 -1.91 -23.05 -14.61
N TYR A 160 -0.58 -22.99 -14.55
CA TYR A 160 0.30 -23.99 -15.14
C TYR A 160 0.09 -25.37 -14.50
N HIS A 161 -0.06 -25.41 -13.18
CA HIS A 161 -0.35 -26.65 -12.45
C HIS A 161 -1.74 -27.22 -12.78
N ASP A 162 -2.77 -26.37 -12.89
CA ASP A 162 -4.12 -26.82 -13.23
C ASP A 162 -4.19 -27.41 -14.66
N MET A 163 -3.50 -26.80 -15.61
CA MET A 163 -3.43 -27.28 -17.00
C MET A 163 -2.58 -28.54 -17.16
N GLY A 164 -1.50 -28.69 -16.38
CA GLY A 164 -0.59 -29.84 -16.48
C GLY A 164 -0.99 -31.04 -15.62
N TYR A 165 -1.66 -30.84 -14.51
CA TYR A 165 -1.94 -31.90 -13.53
C TYR A 165 -3.27 -32.64 -13.78
N LYS A 166 -4.24 -32.00 -14.44
CA LYS A 166 -5.57 -32.62 -14.73
C LYS A 166 -5.55 -33.53 -15.96
N SER A 167 -4.52 -33.50 -16.77
CA SER A 167 -4.32 -34.42 -17.87
C SER A 167 -3.13 -35.32 -17.52
N ASP A 168 -3.33 -36.64 -17.45
CA ASP A 168 -2.24 -37.63 -17.37
C ASP A 168 -1.32 -37.59 -18.62
N VAL A 169 -1.42 -36.53 -19.40
CA VAL A 169 -0.71 -36.31 -20.67
C VAL A 169 0.10 -35.01 -20.53
N GLU A 170 1.40 -35.08 -20.82
CA GLU A 170 2.26 -33.90 -20.89
C GLU A 170 1.70 -32.85 -21.85
N ILE A 171 1.81 -31.57 -21.50
CA ILE A 171 1.40 -30.46 -22.36
C ILE A 171 2.13 -30.57 -23.71
N PRO A 172 1.43 -30.66 -24.84
CA PRO A 172 2.10 -30.77 -26.16
C PRO A 172 3.06 -29.60 -26.39
N VAL A 173 4.21 -29.90 -27.04
CA VAL A 173 5.32 -28.95 -27.22
C VAL A 173 4.89 -27.65 -27.89
N GLU A 174 3.90 -27.68 -28.77
CA GLU A 174 3.31 -26.51 -29.43
C GLU A 174 2.68 -25.54 -28.45
N TYR A 175 2.03 -26.03 -27.34
CA TYR A 175 1.44 -25.21 -26.31
C TYR A 175 2.47 -24.78 -25.26
N GLN A 176 3.51 -25.58 -25.01
CA GLN A 176 4.61 -25.20 -24.13
C GLN A 176 5.26 -23.88 -24.55
N ARG A 177 5.45 -23.68 -25.86
CA ARG A 177 5.99 -22.42 -26.39
C ARG A 177 5.08 -21.22 -26.09
N ASN A 178 3.77 -21.40 -26.21
CA ASN A 178 2.81 -20.34 -25.89
C ASN A 178 2.79 -20.04 -24.38
N MET A 179 2.89 -21.06 -23.56
CA MET A 179 3.00 -20.91 -22.09
C MET A 179 4.27 -20.14 -21.72
N ASN A 180 5.41 -20.48 -22.31
CA ASN A 180 6.67 -19.76 -22.06
C ASN A 180 6.60 -18.29 -22.48
N ARG A 181 5.91 -17.96 -23.58
CA ARG A 181 5.66 -16.56 -23.98
C ARG A 181 4.82 -15.81 -22.93
N LEU A 182 3.75 -16.45 -22.45
CA LEU A 182 2.91 -15.85 -21.38
C LEU A 182 3.70 -15.67 -20.08
N ALA A 183 4.57 -16.62 -19.72
CA ALA A 183 5.46 -16.48 -18.58
C ALA A 183 6.34 -15.24 -18.71
N GLY A 184 6.98 -15.04 -19.87
CA GLY A 184 7.81 -13.85 -20.13
C GLY A 184 7.03 -12.55 -20.12
N MET A 185 5.78 -12.55 -20.60
CA MET A 185 4.91 -11.37 -20.52
C MET A 185 4.55 -11.02 -19.05
N LEU A 186 4.27 -12.02 -18.23
CA LEU A 186 3.96 -11.83 -16.81
C LEU A 186 5.20 -11.36 -16.02
N GLU A 187 6.38 -11.90 -16.34
CA GLU A 187 7.65 -11.45 -15.78
C GLU A 187 7.88 -9.97 -16.08
N LEU A 188 7.77 -9.58 -17.37
CA LEU A 188 7.89 -8.17 -17.77
C LEU A 188 6.86 -7.28 -17.06
N ALA A 189 5.61 -7.73 -16.94
CA ALA A 189 4.57 -6.98 -16.24
C ALA A 189 4.92 -6.78 -14.77
N ASP A 190 5.41 -7.82 -14.08
CA ASP A 190 5.79 -7.78 -12.67
C ASP A 190 6.95 -6.80 -12.43
N GLU A 191 7.95 -6.81 -13.28
CA GLU A 191 9.05 -5.84 -13.26
C GLU A 191 8.56 -4.40 -13.50
N GLN A 192 7.64 -4.19 -14.45
CA GLN A 192 7.09 -2.88 -14.74
C GLN A 192 6.26 -2.34 -13.56
N PHE A 193 5.44 -3.17 -12.92
CA PHE A 193 4.70 -2.77 -11.72
C PHE A 193 5.64 -2.37 -10.57
N SER A 194 6.69 -3.16 -10.31
CA SER A 194 7.70 -2.86 -9.30
C SER A 194 8.43 -1.54 -9.61
N ARG A 195 8.77 -1.29 -10.90
CA ARG A 195 9.41 -0.05 -11.35
C ARG A 195 8.50 1.16 -11.13
N ILE A 196 7.26 1.11 -11.61
CA ILE A 196 6.30 2.21 -11.48
C ILE A 196 6.06 2.54 -10.00
N ARG A 197 5.93 1.53 -9.13
CA ARG A 197 5.80 1.74 -7.70
C ARG A 197 6.98 2.50 -7.11
N ARG A 198 8.22 2.12 -7.48
CA ARG A 198 9.43 2.83 -7.03
C ARG A 198 9.43 4.27 -7.51
N GLU A 199 9.15 4.51 -8.78
CA GLU A 199 9.08 5.86 -9.37
C GLU A 199 8.06 6.73 -8.65
N ILE A 200 6.86 6.19 -8.32
CA ILE A 200 5.83 6.91 -7.54
C ILE A 200 6.33 7.23 -6.12
N ASN A 201 7.00 6.29 -5.45
CA ASN A 201 7.52 6.51 -4.11
C ASN A 201 8.66 7.52 -4.09
N ASP A 202 9.53 7.50 -5.10
CA ASP A 202 10.60 8.48 -5.26
C ASP A 202 10.05 9.88 -5.55
N TYR A 203 9.03 9.96 -6.42
CA TYR A 203 8.31 11.21 -6.67
C TYR A 203 7.70 11.77 -5.37
N ARG A 204 7.01 10.93 -4.58
CA ARG A 204 6.42 11.37 -3.30
C ARG A 204 7.48 11.88 -2.31
N ARG A 205 8.60 11.17 -2.20
CA ARG A 205 9.73 11.62 -1.34
C ARG A 205 10.31 12.96 -1.80
N ASN A 206 10.49 13.13 -3.10
CA ASN A 206 10.97 14.39 -3.66
C ASN A 206 10.00 15.54 -3.39
N VAL A 207 8.70 15.32 -3.61
CA VAL A 207 7.65 16.31 -3.30
C VAL A 207 7.69 16.69 -1.82
N GLN A 208 7.73 15.71 -0.90
CA GLN A 208 7.82 15.99 0.54
C GLN A 208 9.07 16.83 0.89
N SER A 209 10.20 16.55 0.26
CA SER A 209 11.43 17.33 0.45
C SER A 209 11.27 18.77 -0.04
N LEU A 210 10.69 18.96 -1.25
CA LEU A 210 10.43 20.30 -1.81
C LEU A 210 9.45 21.10 -0.94
N VAL A 211 8.41 20.44 -0.45
CA VAL A 211 7.42 21.04 0.46
C VAL A 211 8.08 21.42 1.79
N ALA A 212 8.88 20.53 2.38
CA ALA A 212 9.56 20.78 3.65
C ALA A 212 10.61 21.91 3.56
N THR A 213 11.24 22.09 2.40
CA THR A 213 12.22 23.16 2.14
C THR A 213 11.61 24.48 1.67
N GLY A 214 10.27 24.51 1.45
CA GLY A 214 9.57 25.70 0.99
C GLY A 214 9.72 26.02 -0.50
N ASN A 215 10.24 25.09 -1.31
CA ASN A 215 10.39 25.24 -2.76
C ASN A 215 9.07 24.96 -3.49
N PHE A 216 8.01 25.66 -3.08
CA PHE A 216 6.64 25.40 -3.51
C PHE A 216 6.38 25.65 -5.01
N ASP A 217 7.19 26.50 -5.66
CA ASP A 217 7.04 26.80 -7.09
C ASP A 217 7.39 25.61 -7.98
N GLU A 218 8.25 24.72 -7.50
CA GLU A 218 8.65 23.50 -8.20
C GLU A 218 7.70 22.31 -7.95
N VAL A 219 6.71 22.47 -7.04
CA VAL A 219 5.78 21.42 -6.66
C VAL A 219 4.50 21.53 -7.50
N PRO A 220 4.26 20.63 -8.48
CA PRO A 220 3.04 20.63 -9.26
C PRO A 220 1.82 20.39 -8.36
N LEU A 221 0.70 21.07 -8.64
CA LEU A 221 -0.52 20.89 -7.89
C LEU A 221 -1.27 19.62 -8.35
N ASN A 222 -1.27 18.60 -7.51
CA ASN A 222 -2.07 17.39 -7.63
C ASN A 222 -2.60 16.96 -6.25
N GLY A 223 -3.39 15.88 -6.19
CA GLY A 223 -4.03 15.46 -4.94
C GLY A 223 -3.03 15.10 -3.83
N ASP A 224 -1.91 14.45 -4.17
CA ASP A 224 -0.87 14.07 -3.19
C ASP A 224 -0.07 15.28 -2.71
N THR A 225 0.32 16.18 -3.63
CA THR A 225 1.07 17.40 -3.28
C THR A 225 0.23 18.38 -2.49
N PHE A 226 -1.06 18.49 -2.81
CA PHE A 226 -1.99 19.31 -2.04
C PHE A 226 -2.17 18.80 -0.61
N ARG A 227 -2.30 17.48 -0.40
CA ARG A 227 -2.33 16.89 0.94
C ARG A 227 -1.04 17.18 1.72
N SER A 228 0.12 16.92 1.12
CA SER A 228 1.42 17.21 1.76
C SER A 228 1.58 18.68 2.14
N TYR A 229 1.05 19.60 1.34
CA TYR A 229 1.02 21.02 1.67
C TYR A 229 0.08 21.32 2.83
N LEU A 230 -1.11 20.68 2.90
CA LEU A 230 -2.06 20.86 4.00
C LEU A 230 -1.53 20.34 5.34
N ASP A 231 -0.68 19.31 5.32
CA ASP A 231 -0.02 18.77 6.52
C ASP A 231 0.86 19.82 7.23
N LEU A 232 1.34 20.84 6.50
CA LEU A 232 2.04 21.99 7.07
C LEU A 232 1.11 22.99 7.80
N LYS A 233 -0.20 22.76 7.80
CA LYS A 233 -1.23 23.64 8.37
C LYS A 233 -1.08 25.12 7.91
N PRO A 234 -1.01 25.39 6.58
CA PRO A 234 -0.67 26.70 6.04
C PRO A 234 -1.65 27.81 6.43
N TYR A 235 -2.87 27.48 6.81
CA TYR A 235 -3.93 28.43 7.18
C TYR A 235 -4.09 28.61 8.69
N GLN A 236 -3.31 27.89 9.52
CA GLN A 236 -3.46 27.88 10.99
C GLN A 236 -3.44 29.30 11.59
N ARG A 237 -2.43 30.09 11.23
CA ARG A 237 -2.26 31.45 11.74
C ARG A 237 -3.44 32.38 11.38
N LEU A 238 -4.01 32.22 10.17
CA LEU A 238 -5.18 32.99 9.74
C LEU A 238 -6.42 32.54 10.50
N MET A 239 -6.59 31.22 10.67
CA MET A 239 -7.71 30.66 11.42
C MET A 239 -7.72 31.07 12.88
N GLU A 240 -6.58 31.08 13.56
CA GLU A 240 -6.44 31.56 14.92
C GLU A 240 -6.88 33.03 15.07
N LYS A 241 -6.52 33.88 14.10
CA LYS A 241 -6.97 35.26 14.06
C LYS A 241 -8.49 35.37 13.83
N ILE A 242 -9.04 34.55 12.96
CA ILE A 242 -10.50 34.51 12.68
C ILE A 242 -11.26 34.01 13.90
N ALA A 243 -10.84 32.92 14.52
CA ALA A 243 -11.48 32.39 15.70
C ALA A 243 -11.47 33.35 16.89
N ALA A 244 -10.38 34.13 17.02
CA ALA A 244 -10.27 35.15 18.08
C ALA A 244 -11.32 36.28 18.02
N ILE A 245 -12.00 36.47 16.88
CA ILE A 245 -13.05 37.52 16.71
C ILE A 245 -14.17 37.30 17.73
N ASN A 246 -14.62 36.05 17.92
CA ASN A 246 -15.70 35.67 18.83
C ASN A 246 -15.24 34.72 19.95
N GLN A 247 -13.92 34.52 20.12
CA GLN A 247 -13.35 33.49 21.00
C GLN A 247 -13.89 32.07 20.66
N ALA A 248 -14.10 31.80 19.37
CA ALA A 248 -14.69 30.59 18.88
C ALA A 248 -13.68 29.42 18.90
N GLU A 249 -14.19 28.20 19.11
CA GLU A 249 -13.42 26.98 18.90
C GLU A 249 -13.26 26.70 17.40
N ILE A 250 -12.10 26.20 16.99
CA ILE A 250 -11.84 25.79 15.61
C ILE A 250 -12.28 24.34 15.43
N TYR A 251 -13.27 24.13 14.57
CA TYR A 251 -13.68 22.80 14.13
C TYR A 251 -12.82 22.37 12.94
N GLU A 252 -12.07 21.29 13.07
CA GLU A 252 -11.21 20.72 12.03
C GLU A 252 -12.11 20.05 10.96
N ASP A 253 -12.22 20.63 9.79
CA ASP A 253 -12.89 20.09 8.63
C ASP A 253 -11.92 19.90 7.47
N SER A 254 -12.34 19.17 6.43
CA SER A 254 -11.48 18.82 5.29
C SER A 254 -11.34 19.96 4.29
N LEU A 255 -10.10 20.32 3.95
CA LEU A 255 -9.79 21.25 2.87
C LEU A 255 -9.69 20.57 1.48
N ILE A 256 -9.79 19.25 1.38
CA ILE A 256 -9.68 18.52 0.12
C ILE A 256 -10.69 18.97 -0.95
N PRO A 257 -11.95 19.33 -0.63
CA PRO A 257 -12.88 19.85 -1.62
C PRO A 257 -12.39 21.10 -2.37
N TYR A 258 -11.49 21.89 -1.76
CA TYR A 258 -10.91 23.08 -2.38
C TYR A 258 -9.90 22.78 -3.47
N TYR A 259 -9.38 21.55 -3.57
CA TYR A 259 -8.46 21.16 -4.63
C TYR A 259 -9.00 21.49 -6.03
N ASN A 260 -10.21 21.04 -6.32
CA ASN A 260 -10.87 21.32 -7.61
C ASN A 260 -11.13 22.82 -7.83
N VAL A 261 -11.49 23.54 -6.76
CA VAL A 261 -11.68 24.99 -6.82
C VAL A 261 -10.38 25.69 -7.23
N LEU A 262 -9.27 25.35 -6.60
CA LEU A 262 -7.94 25.92 -6.90
C LEU A 262 -7.48 25.61 -8.32
N LEU A 263 -7.74 24.39 -8.82
CA LEU A 263 -7.48 24.04 -10.22
C LEU A 263 -8.31 24.91 -11.19
N HIS A 264 -9.62 25.11 -10.92
CA HIS A 264 -10.48 25.96 -11.73
C HIS A 264 -10.09 27.44 -11.65
N MET A 265 -9.47 27.88 -10.55
CA MET A 265 -8.88 29.22 -10.43
C MET A 265 -7.53 29.34 -11.16
N GLY A 266 -7.06 28.29 -11.86
CA GLY A 266 -5.86 28.27 -12.68
C GLY A 266 -4.57 28.02 -11.90
N MET A 267 -4.64 27.55 -10.65
CA MET A 267 -3.44 27.16 -9.88
C MET A 267 -2.80 25.91 -10.47
N LYS A 268 -1.50 25.94 -10.70
CA LYS A 268 -0.73 24.84 -11.30
C LYS A 268 0.32 24.27 -10.35
N THR A 269 0.75 25.06 -9.40
CA THR A 269 1.78 24.67 -8.40
C THR A 269 1.28 24.99 -6.98
N VAL A 270 1.91 24.38 -5.99
CA VAL A 270 1.70 24.75 -4.58
C VAL A 270 2.13 26.19 -4.33
N GLY A 271 3.15 26.68 -5.05
CA GLY A 271 3.60 28.08 -5.00
C GLY A 271 2.52 29.06 -5.44
N ASP A 272 1.65 28.68 -6.39
CA ASP A 272 0.50 29.51 -6.76
C ASP A 272 -0.48 29.67 -5.58
N ILE A 273 -0.70 28.59 -4.81
CA ILE A 273 -1.56 28.62 -3.62
C ILE A 273 -0.93 29.50 -2.53
N GLU A 274 0.37 29.38 -2.33
CA GLU A 274 1.10 30.23 -1.37
C GLU A 274 1.02 31.72 -1.75
N ARG A 275 1.17 32.05 -3.03
CA ARG A 275 1.00 33.43 -3.53
C ARG A 275 -0.44 33.92 -3.35
N LEU A 276 -1.42 33.07 -3.62
CA LEU A 276 -2.84 33.36 -3.40
C LEU A 276 -3.09 33.67 -1.93
N ARG A 277 -2.63 32.78 -1.02
CA ARG A 277 -2.74 32.93 0.43
C ARG A 277 -2.12 34.25 0.89
N ASN A 278 -0.84 34.49 0.53
CA ASN A 278 -0.12 35.67 0.97
C ASN A 278 -0.77 36.97 0.46
N LYS A 279 -1.29 36.95 -0.75
CA LYS A 279 -1.92 38.13 -1.37
C LYS A 279 -3.27 38.49 -0.75
N TYR A 280 -4.06 37.51 -0.35
CA TYR A 280 -5.46 37.73 0.01
C TYR A 280 -5.81 37.43 1.49
N SER A 281 -4.85 37.02 2.33
CA SER A 281 -5.09 36.72 3.75
C SER A 281 -5.67 37.90 4.54
N ASP A 282 -5.20 39.12 4.31
CA ASP A 282 -5.71 40.30 5.03
C ASP A 282 -7.15 40.61 4.61
N GLY A 283 -7.47 40.53 3.32
CA GLY A 283 -8.84 40.68 2.83
C GLY A 283 -9.77 39.58 3.36
N ALA A 284 -9.28 38.35 3.43
CA ALA A 284 -10.01 37.22 4.00
C ALA A 284 -10.34 37.41 5.49
N TYR A 285 -9.38 37.96 6.24
CA TYR A 285 -9.60 38.32 7.66
C TYR A 285 -10.64 39.43 7.80
N GLN A 286 -10.57 40.52 7.00
CA GLN A 286 -11.55 41.59 7.01
C GLN A 286 -12.95 41.12 6.64
N LEU A 287 -13.05 40.19 5.69
CA LEU A 287 -14.33 39.56 5.34
C LEU A 287 -14.87 38.73 6.52
N ALA A 288 -14.01 37.96 7.19
CA ALA A 288 -14.39 37.18 8.37
C ALA A 288 -14.87 38.08 9.51
N LEU A 289 -14.25 39.24 9.72
CA LEU A 289 -14.74 40.23 10.70
C LEU A 289 -16.20 40.65 10.44
N LEU A 290 -16.55 40.92 9.21
CA LEU A 290 -17.95 41.26 8.87
C LEU A 290 -18.92 40.08 8.98
N GLN A 291 -18.42 38.87 8.74
CA GLN A 291 -19.22 37.66 8.80
C GLN A 291 -19.51 37.23 10.24
N LEU A 292 -18.57 37.44 11.15
CA LEU A 292 -18.58 36.90 12.51
C LEU A 292 -18.86 37.97 13.57
N ALA A 293 -18.43 39.23 13.37
CA ALA A 293 -18.60 40.26 14.37
C ALA A 293 -20.08 40.47 14.69
N GLY A 294 -20.41 40.39 15.98
CA GLY A 294 -21.78 40.53 16.48
C GLY A 294 -22.67 39.29 16.29
N THR A 295 -22.10 38.17 15.82
CA THR A 295 -22.75 36.85 15.87
C THR A 295 -22.40 36.16 17.19
N GLY A 296 -23.29 35.31 17.69
CA GLY A 296 -23.02 34.47 18.87
C GLY A 296 -22.35 33.13 18.49
N LEU A 297 -21.64 33.06 17.36
CA LEU A 297 -21.00 31.83 16.91
C LEU A 297 -19.75 31.54 17.73
N ASP A 298 -19.76 30.41 18.42
CA ASP A 298 -18.70 29.88 19.29
C ASP A 298 -17.88 28.77 18.64
N ILE A 299 -18.23 28.34 17.42
CA ILE A 299 -17.52 27.34 16.61
C ILE A 299 -17.34 27.85 15.19
N VAL A 300 -16.11 27.75 14.65
CA VAL A 300 -15.76 28.14 13.28
C VAL A 300 -14.99 27.01 12.59
N ALA A 301 -15.41 26.64 11.37
CA ALA A 301 -14.75 25.60 10.58
C ALA A 301 -13.37 26.07 10.09
N TYR A 302 -12.38 25.18 10.11
CA TYR A 302 -11.00 25.47 9.65
C TYR A 302 -10.96 25.91 8.18
N SER A 303 -11.88 25.40 7.37
CA SER A 303 -12.01 25.76 5.94
C SER A 303 -12.37 27.23 5.69
N VAL A 304 -12.89 27.97 6.67
CA VAL A 304 -13.30 29.38 6.50
C VAL A 304 -12.14 30.25 6.04
N ALA A 305 -10.90 29.97 6.50
CA ALA A 305 -9.74 30.71 6.05
C ALA A 305 -9.51 30.60 4.54
N LEU A 306 -9.47 29.38 4.02
CA LEU A 306 -9.26 29.14 2.58
C LEU A 306 -10.48 29.60 1.76
N GLN A 307 -11.71 29.38 2.29
CA GLN A 307 -12.93 29.85 1.64
C GLN A 307 -12.90 31.37 1.42
N ASN A 308 -12.56 32.13 2.47
CA ASN A 308 -12.51 33.59 2.38
C ASN A 308 -11.35 34.07 1.47
N ILE A 309 -10.22 33.40 1.45
CA ILE A 309 -9.13 33.67 0.47
C ILE A 309 -9.66 33.49 -0.95
N CYS A 310 -10.34 32.38 -1.26
CA CYS A 310 -10.93 32.14 -2.58
C CYS A 310 -12.01 33.19 -2.95
N ILE A 311 -12.87 33.54 -2.02
CA ILE A 311 -13.89 34.58 -2.21
C ILE A 311 -13.22 35.91 -2.58
N VAL A 312 -12.26 36.36 -1.80
CA VAL A 312 -11.57 37.66 -2.04
C VAL A 312 -10.83 37.62 -3.38
N ALA A 313 -10.20 36.51 -3.71
CA ALA A 313 -9.51 36.35 -4.99
C ALA A 313 -10.46 36.46 -6.19
N ILE A 314 -11.61 35.79 -6.12
CA ILE A 314 -12.66 35.79 -7.15
C ILE A 314 -13.19 37.25 -7.36
N LEU A 315 -13.43 37.92 -6.25
CA LEU A 315 -13.93 39.30 -6.31
C LEU A 315 -12.90 40.29 -6.88
N LYS A 316 -11.64 40.20 -6.42
CA LYS A 316 -10.55 41.04 -6.93
C LYS A 316 -10.16 40.76 -8.39
N GLN A 317 -10.52 39.60 -8.91
CA GLN A 317 -10.37 39.24 -10.34
C GLN A 317 -11.56 39.73 -11.20
N GLY A 318 -12.59 40.35 -10.60
CA GLY A 318 -13.73 40.90 -11.31
C GLY A 318 -14.81 39.89 -11.70
N PHE A 319 -14.78 38.65 -11.17
CA PHE A 319 -15.81 37.65 -11.47
C PHE A 319 -17.12 37.86 -10.74
N GLY A 320 -17.17 38.77 -9.77
CA GLY A 320 -18.38 39.23 -9.10
C GLY A 320 -19.20 38.09 -8.47
N GLU A 321 -20.49 38.33 -8.37
CA GLU A 321 -21.45 37.39 -7.78
C GLU A 321 -21.52 36.06 -8.54
N ALA A 322 -21.45 36.08 -9.86
CA ALA A 322 -21.47 34.87 -10.68
C ALA A 322 -20.28 33.95 -10.38
N GLY A 323 -19.09 34.52 -10.04
CA GLY A 323 -17.92 33.77 -9.59
C GLY A 323 -18.15 33.09 -8.24
N LEU A 324 -18.83 33.78 -7.31
CA LEU A 324 -19.17 33.22 -5.99
C LEU A 324 -20.19 32.08 -6.10
N ILE A 325 -21.18 32.18 -6.97
CA ILE A 325 -22.14 31.10 -7.20
C ILE A 325 -21.42 29.85 -7.66
N ARG A 326 -20.49 29.98 -8.61
CA ARG A 326 -19.65 28.82 -9.06
C ARG A 326 -18.80 28.25 -7.95
N LEU A 327 -18.19 29.08 -7.10
CA LEU A 327 -17.42 28.61 -5.93
C LEU A 327 -18.30 27.77 -5.00
N PHE A 328 -19.49 28.31 -4.65
CA PHE A 328 -20.37 27.58 -3.71
C PHE A 328 -20.98 26.33 -4.35
N ALA A 329 -21.26 26.32 -5.64
CA ALA A 329 -21.67 25.11 -6.33
C ALA A 329 -20.58 24.02 -6.34
N ALA A 330 -19.32 24.41 -6.53
CA ALA A 330 -18.19 23.49 -6.48
C ALA A 330 -17.96 22.90 -5.08
N LEU A 331 -18.22 23.65 -4.01
CA LEU A 331 -18.00 23.21 -2.63
C LEU A 331 -19.18 22.44 -2.02
N TYR A 332 -20.41 22.85 -2.35
CA TYR A 332 -21.63 22.39 -1.67
C TYR A 332 -22.64 21.71 -2.60
N GLY A 333 -22.30 21.60 -3.90
CA GLY A 333 -23.21 21.10 -4.91
C GLY A 333 -24.17 22.17 -5.45
N GLU A 334 -24.88 21.86 -6.53
CA GLU A 334 -25.87 22.76 -7.14
C GLU A 334 -27.07 22.97 -6.22
N SER A 335 -27.38 24.24 -5.90
CA SER A 335 -28.48 24.60 -5.03
C SER A 335 -28.94 26.03 -5.29
N ALA A 336 -30.25 26.28 -5.21
CA ALA A 336 -30.83 27.63 -5.26
C ALA A 336 -30.30 28.55 -4.13
N TYR A 337 -29.89 28.00 -3.01
CA TYR A 337 -29.27 28.74 -1.90
C TYR A 337 -27.91 29.34 -2.24
N ASN A 338 -27.23 28.85 -3.28
CA ASN A 338 -25.89 29.34 -3.65
C ASN A 338 -25.97 30.79 -4.17
N ALA A 339 -27.04 31.15 -4.89
CA ALA A 339 -27.27 32.52 -5.35
C ALA A 339 -27.48 33.46 -4.16
N GLN A 340 -28.35 33.11 -3.23
CA GLN A 340 -28.62 33.92 -2.02
C GLN A 340 -27.35 34.08 -1.14
N ARG A 341 -26.55 32.99 -1.01
CA ARG A 341 -25.26 33.04 -0.29
C ARG A 341 -24.26 33.96 -1.00
N ALA A 342 -24.18 33.89 -2.33
CA ALA A 342 -23.31 34.74 -3.13
C ALA A 342 -23.66 36.21 -3.02
N GLU A 343 -24.94 36.59 -3.17
CA GLU A 343 -25.46 37.95 -3.01
C GLU A 343 -25.06 38.51 -1.63
N ARG A 344 -25.34 37.75 -0.56
CA ARG A 344 -25.01 38.17 0.82
C ARG A 344 -23.52 38.46 0.98
N VAL A 345 -22.64 37.54 0.51
CA VAL A 345 -21.18 37.70 0.62
C VAL A 345 -20.70 38.85 -0.24
N PHE A 346 -21.25 39.03 -1.43
CA PHE A 346 -20.91 40.14 -2.33
C PHE A 346 -21.24 41.51 -1.69
N GLU A 347 -22.43 41.67 -1.09
CA GLU A 347 -22.81 42.88 -0.37
C GLU A 347 -21.92 43.14 0.88
N GLN A 348 -21.50 42.09 1.57
CA GLN A 348 -20.54 42.23 2.67
C GLN A 348 -19.17 42.71 2.15
N ALA A 349 -18.68 42.16 1.04
CA ALA A 349 -17.38 42.50 0.45
C ALA A 349 -17.40 43.97 -0.10
N ARG A 350 -18.51 44.47 -0.62
CA ARG A 350 -18.65 45.87 -1.03
C ARG A 350 -18.44 46.84 0.12
N LYS A 351 -18.91 46.53 1.32
CA LYS A 351 -18.77 47.40 2.50
C LYS A 351 -17.32 47.64 2.92
N ILE A 352 -16.38 46.78 2.52
CA ILE A 352 -14.97 46.87 2.83
C ILE A 352 -14.08 47.04 1.59
N ASN A 353 -14.65 47.52 0.49
CA ASN A 353 -13.95 47.80 -0.76
C ASN A 353 -13.13 46.60 -1.32
N LEU A 354 -13.65 45.40 -1.17
CA LEU A 354 -13.09 44.18 -1.77
C LEU A 354 -13.62 43.90 -3.20
N VAL A 355 -14.56 44.64 -3.65
CA VAL A 355 -15.16 44.56 -5.00
C VAL A 355 -14.64 45.69 -5.86
#